data_178454670b93f6bff8351cd2a49a49cc
#
_entry.id   178454670b93f6bff8351cd2a49a49cc
#
_cell.length_a   1.000
_cell.length_b   1.000
_cell.length_c   1.000
_cell.angle_alpha   90.00
_cell.angle_beta   90.00
_cell.angle_gamma   90.00
#
_symmetry.space_group_name_H-M   'P 1'
#
loop_
_entity.id
_entity.type
_entity.pdbx_description
1 polymer ?
#
loop_
_entity_poly.entity_id
_entity_poly.type
_entity_poly.pdbx_seq_one_letter_code
_entity_poly.pdbx_strand_id
1 'polypeptide(L)'
;MATMQDVQFYAEKDQVILSQLYAQRAGAILNEELCLRFGARFGGSDQEREAAEFLKEKMLEYGVDAAQTEGFDAPYWRRQNTTLEVLSPITRTMECIALPNCPPGIAEGPLVYIGDGDPQTYVDNAERMRGAIVMVSTANPAFFHRGMHRGEKLGRALLAGAAGFIWMRGEGGGSPETGSARFGKLAEVPVISVSLENGMELLRIAREGEVTLKIASDNDAVDVTSYNVVGEIRGSELPDEVIVVGGHYDGHDISQGAVDNGSGISVTWEAARALAQLKGKLKRTVRFVAFAQEEMGLLGSQAYVQAHHHENIVFMLNLDVAGGGYFGSFSLQGWSEDLAWLKKLFASMGETHFSVGDAIGIYSDMYHFAAAGFPAGSYASRNPTNNGGAPRGYGHTYWDTIDKINPRAIQLDSIMVAKFLLRLATLDSLPFKKKTPAEITAKLIERGYEEVMHYEMRLMPTEQWKA
;
A
#
# COMPACT_ATOMS: atom_id res chain seq x y z
N MET A 1 10.34 34.38 -4.36
CA MET A 1 9.42 34.90 -3.30
C MET A 1 8.06 35.02 -3.93
N ALA A 2 7.00 34.51 -3.28
CA ALA A 2 5.65 34.72 -3.79
C ALA A 2 5.33 36.21 -3.78
N THR A 3 4.70 36.70 -4.81
CA THR A 3 4.26 38.11 -4.90
C THR A 3 3.05 38.33 -4.00
N MET A 4 2.71 39.57 -3.65
CA MET A 4 1.47 39.87 -2.92
C MET A 4 0.22 39.39 -3.68
N GLN A 5 0.24 39.40 -5.02
CA GLN A 5 -0.84 38.85 -5.85
C GLN A 5 -0.96 37.31 -5.70
N ASP A 6 0.16 36.60 -5.62
CA ASP A 6 0.15 35.14 -5.41
C ASP A 6 -0.44 34.78 -4.04
N VAL A 7 -0.10 35.55 -2.98
CA VAL A 7 -0.63 35.33 -1.64
C VAL A 7 -2.15 35.53 -1.60
N GLN A 8 -2.66 36.56 -2.23
CA GLN A 8 -4.11 36.84 -2.27
C GLN A 8 -4.85 35.79 -3.13
N PHE A 9 -4.28 35.41 -4.27
CA PHE A 9 -4.83 34.37 -5.14
C PHE A 9 -5.04 33.03 -4.41
N TYR A 10 -4.06 32.59 -3.63
CA TYR A 10 -4.18 31.35 -2.87
C TYR A 10 -5.09 31.50 -1.65
N ALA A 11 -5.07 32.65 -0.95
CA ALA A 11 -5.92 32.87 0.22
C ALA A 11 -7.41 32.70 -0.11
N GLU A 12 -7.87 33.26 -1.23
CA GLU A 12 -9.27 33.13 -1.67
C GLU A 12 -9.62 31.68 -2.03
N LYS A 13 -8.74 30.97 -2.72
CA LYS A 13 -8.97 29.57 -3.09
C LYS A 13 -8.88 28.61 -1.91
N ASP A 14 -7.94 28.85 -1.01
CA ASP A 14 -7.84 28.10 0.23
C ASP A 14 -9.10 28.26 1.09
N GLN A 15 -9.73 29.46 1.09
CA GLN A 15 -11.02 29.67 1.77
C GLN A 15 -12.13 28.80 1.16
N VAL A 16 -12.17 28.64 -0.16
CA VAL A 16 -13.13 27.73 -0.82
C VAL A 16 -12.90 26.31 -0.35
N ILE A 17 -11.66 25.82 -0.41
CA ILE A 17 -11.30 24.47 0.07
C ILE A 17 -11.71 24.30 1.54
N LEU A 18 -11.30 25.22 2.40
CA LEU A 18 -11.58 25.15 3.82
C LEU A 18 -13.10 25.16 4.10
N SER A 19 -13.86 26.05 3.44
CA SER A 19 -15.31 26.12 3.62
C SER A 19 -15.99 24.81 3.27
N GLN A 20 -15.59 24.16 2.16
CA GLN A 20 -16.13 22.89 1.74
C GLN A 20 -15.80 21.75 2.72
N LEU A 21 -14.53 21.69 3.13
CA LEU A 21 -14.03 20.59 3.97
C LEU A 21 -14.48 20.73 5.44
N TYR A 22 -14.64 21.95 5.97
CA TYR A 22 -15.18 22.17 7.31
C TYR A 22 -16.71 22.04 7.40
N ALA A 23 -17.43 22.33 6.31
CA ALA A 23 -18.89 22.25 6.29
C ALA A 23 -19.40 20.80 6.33
N GLN A 24 -18.66 19.87 5.75
CA GLN A 24 -19.06 18.47 5.65
C GLN A 24 -17.88 17.55 5.97
N ARG A 25 -18.16 16.32 6.40
CA ARG A 25 -17.17 15.27 6.67
C ARG A 25 -17.33 14.14 5.66
N ALA A 26 -17.42 14.51 4.37
CA ALA A 26 -17.80 13.56 3.32
C ALA A 26 -16.77 12.42 3.18
N GLY A 27 -15.47 12.68 3.39
CA GLY A 27 -14.45 11.63 3.37
C GLY A 27 -14.62 10.59 4.47
N ALA A 28 -14.91 11.01 5.70
CA ALA A 28 -15.15 10.06 6.80
C ALA A 28 -16.44 9.26 6.57
N ILE A 29 -17.49 9.91 6.04
CA ILE A 29 -18.75 9.24 5.67
C ILE A 29 -18.49 8.23 4.54
N LEU A 30 -17.70 8.59 3.54
CA LEU A 30 -17.31 7.69 2.46
C LEU A 30 -16.61 6.42 2.99
N ASN A 31 -15.67 6.57 3.95
CA ASN A 31 -15.01 5.41 4.56
C ASN A 31 -16.01 4.51 5.30
N GLU A 32 -16.93 5.12 6.06
CA GLU A 32 -17.99 4.39 6.74
C GLU A 32 -18.87 3.62 5.73
N GLU A 33 -19.30 4.27 4.64
CA GLU A 33 -20.06 3.63 3.57
C GLU A 33 -19.28 2.47 2.91
N LEU A 34 -17.98 2.65 2.62
CA LEU A 34 -17.13 1.58 2.09
C LEU A 34 -17.07 0.38 3.02
N CYS A 35 -16.82 0.61 4.31
CA CYS A 35 -16.73 -0.44 5.32
C CYS A 35 -18.05 -1.17 5.54
N LEU A 36 -19.16 -0.43 5.65
CA LEU A 36 -20.47 -1.01 5.98
C LEU A 36 -21.14 -1.69 4.79
N ARG A 37 -20.98 -1.15 3.58
CA ARG A 37 -21.64 -1.68 2.38
C ARG A 37 -20.88 -2.83 1.74
N PHE A 38 -19.57 -2.75 1.70
CA PHE A 38 -18.70 -3.69 0.96
C PHE A 38 -17.79 -4.51 1.87
N GLY A 39 -17.58 -4.09 3.12
CA GLY A 39 -16.71 -4.80 4.06
C GLY A 39 -15.28 -4.94 3.53
N ALA A 40 -14.76 -6.16 3.53
CA ALA A 40 -13.50 -6.50 2.90
C ALA A 40 -13.62 -6.37 1.38
N ARG A 41 -12.95 -5.42 0.81
CA ARG A 41 -12.91 -5.17 -0.64
C ARG A 41 -11.68 -5.87 -1.23
N PHE A 42 -11.59 -7.17 -0.96
CA PHE A 42 -10.42 -7.94 -1.35
C PHE A 42 -10.28 -8.04 -2.87
N GLY A 43 -9.06 -7.90 -3.35
CA GLY A 43 -8.72 -7.84 -4.76
C GLY A 43 -9.33 -8.97 -5.60
N GLY A 44 -10.09 -8.61 -6.63
CA GLY A 44 -10.80 -9.53 -7.52
C GLY A 44 -12.17 -10.01 -7.04
N SER A 45 -12.61 -9.62 -5.84
CA SER A 45 -13.91 -9.98 -5.30
C SER A 45 -15.06 -9.17 -5.92
N ASP A 46 -16.29 -9.68 -5.77
CA ASP A 46 -17.49 -8.92 -6.15
C ASP A 46 -17.61 -7.62 -5.33
N GLN A 47 -17.20 -7.64 -4.06
CA GLN A 47 -17.18 -6.46 -3.19
C GLN A 47 -16.22 -5.37 -3.70
N GLU A 48 -15.03 -5.75 -4.20
CA GLU A 48 -14.11 -4.80 -4.85
C GLU A 48 -14.79 -4.17 -6.08
N ARG A 49 -15.38 -4.97 -6.95
CA ARG A 49 -16.05 -4.50 -8.17
C ARG A 49 -17.23 -3.56 -7.86
N GLU A 50 -18.06 -3.91 -6.87
CA GLU A 50 -19.18 -3.06 -6.45
C GLU A 50 -18.71 -1.75 -5.82
N ALA A 51 -17.62 -1.78 -5.05
CA ALA A 51 -17.00 -0.60 -4.49
C ALA A 51 -16.41 0.31 -5.58
N ALA A 52 -15.87 -0.24 -6.67
CA ALA A 52 -15.39 0.53 -7.81
C ALA A 52 -16.52 1.36 -8.44
N GLU A 53 -17.67 0.73 -8.72
CA GLU A 53 -18.83 1.43 -9.26
C GLU A 53 -19.33 2.52 -8.31
N PHE A 54 -19.42 2.22 -7.02
CA PHE A 54 -19.79 3.19 -5.99
C PHE A 54 -18.84 4.39 -5.94
N LEU A 55 -17.53 4.16 -5.95
CA LEU A 55 -16.52 5.22 -5.94
C LEU A 55 -16.60 6.10 -7.20
N LYS A 56 -16.86 5.51 -8.36
CA LYS A 56 -17.11 6.24 -9.61
C LYS A 56 -18.32 7.14 -9.50
N GLU A 57 -19.46 6.62 -9.00
CA GLU A 57 -20.69 7.40 -8.81
C GLU A 57 -20.47 8.56 -7.84
N LYS A 58 -19.73 8.35 -6.74
CA LYS A 58 -19.35 9.39 -5.79
C LYS A 58 -18.50 10.50 -6.41
N MET A 59 -17.58 10.17 -7.32
CA MET A 59 -16.82 11.18 -8.05
C MET A 59 -17.73 12.07 -8.90
N LEU A 60 -18.67 11.48 -9.62
CA LEU A 60 -19.66 12.24 -10.42
C LEU A 60 -20.56 13.10 -9.52
N GLU A 61 -21.03 12.56 -8.38
CA GLU A 61 -21.81 13.31 -7.39
C GLU A 61 -21.01 14.52 -6.85
N TYR A 62 -19.71 14.37 -6.62
CA TYR A 62 -18.82 15.44 -6.16
C TYR A 62 -18.55 16.50 -7.24
N GLY A 63 -18.95 16.23 -8.47
CA GLY A 63 -18.94 17.20 -9.53
C GLY A 63 -17.63 17.29 -10.31
N VAL A 64 -16.80 16.24 -10.36
CA VAL A 64 -15.65 16.17 -11.31
C VAL A 64 -16.15 16.20 -12.76
N ASP A 65 -15.25 16.44 -13.73
CA ASP A 65 -15.66 16.57 -15.15
C ASP A 65 -15.99 15.22 -15.79
N ALA A 66 -15.30 14.16 -15.37
CA ALA A 66 -15.51 12.80 -15.83
C ALA A 66 -15.13 11.79 -14.73
N ALA A 67 -15.79 10.65 -14.71
CA ALA A 67 -15.36 9.50 -13.93
C ALA A 67 -15.69 8.20 -14.66
N GLN A 68 -14.78 7.23 -14.61
CA GLN A 68 -14.89 5.92 -15.28
C GLN A 68 -14.21 4.83 -14.47
N THR A 69 -14.51 3.57 -14.80
CA THR A 69 -13.75 2.41 -14.37
C THR A 69 -12.88 1.92 -15.52
N GLU A 70 -11.66 1.48 -15.21
CA GLU A 70 -10.69 0.95 -16.18
C GLU A 70 -10.35 -0.49 -15.81
N GLY A 71 -10.81 -1.45 -16.64
CA GLY A 71 -10.66 -2.87 -16.39
C GLY A 71 -9.28 -3.39 -16.77
N PHE A 72 -8.79 -4.36 -16.00
CA PHE A 72 -7.57 -5.13 -16.30
C PHE A 72 -7.71 -6.56 -15.80
N ASP A 73 -7.02 -7.49 -16.44
CA ASP A 73 -7.03 -8.90 -16.04
C ASP A 73 -6.09 -9.13 -14.86
N ALA A 74 -6.57 -9.85 -13.84
CA ALA A 74 -5.85 -10.12 -12.63
C ALA A 74 -6.32 -11.42 -11.95
N PRO A 75 -5.51 -12.05 -11.09
CA PRO A 75 -5.95 -13.18 -10.29
C PRO A 75 -6.86 -12.73 -9.14
N TYR A 76 -7.89 -13.50 -8.87
CA TYR A 76 -8.65 -13.48 -7.63
C TYR A 76 -8.30 -14.72 -6.81
N TRP A 77 -7.51 -14.53 -5.75
CA TRP A 77 -7.21 -15.60 -4.80
C TRP A 77 -8.35 -15.73 -3.81
N ARG A 78 -8.80 -16.97 -3.57
CA ARG A 78 -9.91 -17.27 -2.68
C ARG A 78 -9.41 -18.06 -1.48
N ARG A 79 -9.66 -17.51 -0.30
CA ARG A 79 -9.40 -18.19 0.97
C ARG A 79 -10.39 -19.34 1.13
N GLN A 80 -9.84 -20.54 1.27
CA GLN A 80 -10.56 -21.76 1.61
C GLN A 80 -10.05 -22.31 2.95
N ASN A 81 -10.24 -23.62 3.20
CA ASN A 81 -9.76 -24.22 4.40
C ASN A 81 -8.23 -24.30 4.43
N THR A 82 -7.66 -23.98 5.59
CA THR A 82 -6.22 -24.13 5.84
C THR A 82 -6.00 -24.59 7.27
N THR A 83 -5.17 -25.61 7.46
CA THR A 83 -4.88 -26.19 8.77
C THR A 83 -3.39 -26.22 9.06
N LEU A 84 -3.05 -26.07 10.33
CA LEU A 84 -1.70 -26.27 10.89
C LEU A 84 -1.79 -27.32 11.97
N GLU A 85 -1.08 -28.43 11.79
CA GLU A 85 -1.03 -29.53 12.75
C GLU A 85 0.41 -29.72 13.24
N VAL A 86 0.58 -29.88 14.54
CA VAL A 86 1.77 -30.45 15.16
C VAL A 86 1.59 -31.97 15.15
N LEU A 87 2.51 -32.70 14.53
CA LEU A 87 2.48 -34.15 14.43
C LEU A 87 3.34 -34.84 15.54
N SER A 88 4.45 -34.17 15.93
CA SER A 88 5.34 -34.62 17.02
C SER A 88 5.98 -33.42 17.71
N PRO A 89 6.41 -33.52 18.98
CA PRO A 89 6.32 -34.64 19.89
C PRO A 89 4.93 -34.88 20.49
N ILE A 90 4.00 -33.95 20.27
CA ILE A 90 2.58 -34.02 20.66
C ILE A 90 1.72 -33.80 19.43
N THR A 91 0.53 -34.40 19.39
CA THR A 91 -0.44 -34.10 18.31
C THR A 91 -1.37 -32.98 18.72
N ARG A 92 -1.42 -31.93 17.93
CA ARG A 92 -2.26 -30.73 18.18
C ARG A 92 -2.56 -29.95 16.91
N THR A 93 -3.79 -29.47 16.77
CA THR A 93 -4.14 -28.45 15.77
C THR A 93 -3.88 -27.05 16.34
N MET A 94 -3.28 -26.18 15.54
CA MET A 94 -2.99 -24.80 15.87
C MET A 94 -3.82 -23.84 14.99
N GLU A 95 -4.25 -22.72 15.57
CA GLU A 95 -4.91 -21.67 14.79
C GLU A 95 -3.91 -20.99 13.85
N CYS A 96 -4.33 -20.84 12.59
CA CYS A 96 -3.56 -20.17 11.57
C CYS A 96 -4.51 -19.54 10.53
N ILE A 97 -3.96 -18.65 9.70
CA ILE A 97 -4.60 -18.20 8.46
C ILE A 97 -3.63 -18.40 7.29
N ALA A 98 -4.13 -18.76 6.11
CA ALA A 98 -3.32 -18.68 4.91
C ALA A 98 -2.97 -17.22 4.61
N LEU A 99 -1.80 -16.92 4.08
CA LEU A 99 -1.53 -15.63 3.46
C LEU A 99 -2.16 -15.60 2.06
N PRO A 100 -2.68 -14.45 1.59
CA PRO A 100 -3.06 -14.30 0.18
C PRO A 100 -1.96 -14.80 -0.76
N ASN A 101 -2.35 -15.43 -1.85
CA ASN A 101 -1.48 -16.16 -2.77
C ASN A 101 -0.83 -17.45 -2.21
N CYS A 102 -1.28 -17.94 -1.05
CA CYS A 102 -0.96 -19.31 -0.62
C CYS A 102 -1.59 -20.32 -1.60
N PRO A 103 -0.81 -21.26 -2.17
CA PRO A 103 -1.33 -22.26 -3.09
C PRO A 103 -2.12 -23.36 -2.35
N PRO A 104 -2.96 -24.13 -3.06
CA PRO A 104 -3.39 -25.42 -2.55
C PRO A 104 -2.21 -26.36 -2.39
N GLY A 105 -2.28 -27.27 -1.42
CA GLY A 105 -1.26 -28.30 -1.23
C GLY A 105 -1.01 -28.68 0.23
N ILE A 106 -0.07 -29.59 0.41
CA ILE A 106 0.35 -30.08 1.71
C ILE A 106 1.86 -29.89 1.84
N ALA A 107 2.28 -29.32 2.97
CA ALA A 107 3.68 -29.30 3.40
C ALA A 107 3.80 -30.05 4.72
N GLU A 108 4.75 -30.97 4.81
CA GLU A 108 5.07 -31.69 6.05
C GLU A 108 6.59 -31.68 6.24
N GLY A 109 7.06 -31.39 7.44
CA GLY A 109 8.48 -31.33 7.74
C GLY A 109 8.79 -30.79 9.13
N PRO A 110 10.08 -30.82 9.52
CA PRO A 110 10.51 -30.26 10.79
C PRO A 110 10.32 -28.75 10.83
N LEU A 111 10.01 -28.23 12.04
CA LEU A 111 9.98 -26.78 12.28
C LEU A 111 11.40 -26.23 12.38
N VAL A 112 11.70 -25.23 11.58
CA VAL A 112 12.93 -24.43 11.69
C VAL A 112 12.56 -22.97 11.96
N TYR A 113 12.82 -22.50 13.17
CA TYR A 113 12.63 -21.07 13.52
C TYR A 113 13.94 -20.30 13.33
N ILE A 114 13.86 -19.20 12.60
CA ILE A 114 15.00 -18.36 12.25
C ILE A 114 14.89 -16.92 12.79
N GLY A 115 14.18 -16.76 13.91
CA GLY A 115 14.07 -15.47 14.61
C GLY A 115 13.38 -14.39 13.73
N ASP A 116 13.94 -13.20 13.71
CA ASP A 116 13.43 -12.07 12.92
C ASP A 116 13.89 -12.10 11.46
N GLY A 117 14.59 -13.16 11.05
CA GLY A 117 15.00 -13.35 9.65
C GLY A 117 16.22 -12.53 9.24
N ASP A 118 17.21 -12.36 10.14
CA ASP A 118 18.50 -11.78 9.75
C ASP A 118 19.12 -12.58 8.58
N PRO A 119 19.68 -11.92 7.54
CA PRO A 119 20.24 -12.62 6.38
C PRO A 119 21.27 -13.69 6.72
N GLN A 120 22.11 -13.46 7.74
CA GLN A 120 23.11 -14.45 8.16
C GLN A 120 22.45 -15.69 8.75
N THR A 121 21.30 -15.54 9.45
CA THR A 121 20.55 -16.67 10.01
C THR A 121 20.05 -17.62 8.92
N TYR A 122 19.69 -17.10 7.72
CA TYR A 122 19.34 -17.97 6.59
C TYR A 122 20.55 -18.76 6.08
N VAL A 123 21.72 -18.15 6.00
CA VAL A 123 22.96 -18.82 5.59
C VAL A 123 23.32 -19.93 6.60
N ASP A 124 23.32 -19.61 7.89
CA ASP A 124 23.71 -20.54 8.95
C ASP A 124 22.76 -21.73 9.10
N ASN A 125 21.51 -21.60 8.68
CA ASN A 125 20.49 -22.65 8.77
C ASN A 125 20.09 -23.25 7.41
N ALA A 126 20.79 -22.95 6.32
CA ALA A 126 20.39 -23.35 4.97
C ALA A 126 20.14 -24.86 4.83
N GLU A 127 21.02 -25.70 5.37
CA GLU A 127 20.85 -27.17 5.34
C GLU A 127 19.65 -27.65 6.16
N ARG A 128 19.35 -27.00 7.29
CA ARG A 128 18.21 -27.34 8.14
C ARG A 128 16.86 -26.93 7.52
N MET A 129 16.87 -25.90 6.70
CA MET A 129 15.64 -25.41 6.04
C MET A 129 15.20 -26.30 4.86
N ARG A 130 16.09 -27.12 4.32
CA ARG A 130 15.77 -28.01 3.20
C ARG A 130 14.69 -29.02 3.60
N GLY A 131 13.53 -28.94 2.96
CA GLY A 131 12.37 -29.77 3.27
C GLY A 131 11.65 -29.45 4.58
N ALA A 132 12.05 -28.36 5.27
CA ALA A 132 11.47 -27.95 6.54
C ALA A 132 10.30 -26.96 6.35
N ILE A 133 9.50 -26.80 7.38
CA ILE A 133 8.57 -25.68 7.54
C ILE A 133 9.30 -24.57 8.31
N VAL A 134 9.60 -23.48 7.61
CA VAL A 134 10.38 -22.37 8.15
C VAL A 134 9.44 -21.35 8.80
N MET A 135 9.69 -21.03 10.07
CA MET A 135 8.95 -19.97 10.79
C MET A 135 9.86 -18.76 11.00
N VAL A 136 9.32 -17.56 10.72
CA VAL A 136 10.00 -16.30 10.91
C VAL A 136 9.05 -15.24 11.51
N SER A 137 9.59 -14.37 12.37
CA SER A 137 8.83 -13.26 12.96
C SER A 137 8.59 -12.13 11.94
N THR A 138 7.49 -11.39 12.12
CA THR A 138 7.22 -10.15 11.36
C THR A 138 8.20 -9.03 11.73
N ALA A 139 8.82 -9.07 12.90
CA ALA A 139 9.76 -8.05 13.36
C ALA A 139 10.94 -7.88 12.40
N ASN A 140 11.44 -6.66 12.29
CA ASN A 140 12.66 -6.42 11.54
C ASN A 140 13.88 -6.90 12.34
N PRO A 141 14.87 -7.52 11.66
CA PRO A 141 16.12 -7.89 12.33
C PRO A 141 16.78 -6.66 12.97
N ALA A 142 17.21 -6.81 14.23
CA ALA A 142 17.99 -5.78 14.91
C ALA A 142 19.31 -5.58 14.14
N PHE A 143 19.73 -4.34 13.98
CA PHE A 143 20.97 -3.97 13.27
C PHE A 143 20.94 -4.15 11.73
N PHE A 144 19.83 -4.57 11.14
CA PHE A 144 19.69 -4.53 9.69
C PHE A 144 19.34 -3.11 9.23
N HIS A 145 19.98 -2.65 8.15
CA HIS A 145 19.94 -1.24 7.74
C HIS A 145 18.61 -0.79 7.12
N ARG A 146 17.68 -1.72 6.87
CA ARG A 146 16.33 -1.48 6.31
C ARG A 146 15.31 -2.47 6.85
N GLY A 147 14.05 -2.20 6.62
CA GLY A 147 12.98 -3.19 6.86
C GLY A 147 13.10 -4.38 5.90
N MET A 148 12.73 -5.56 6.38
CA MET A 148 12.62 -6.77 5.56
C MET A 148 11.16 -7.15 5.40
N HIS A 149 10.70 -7.07 4.16
CA HIS A 149 9.34 -7.45 3.80
C HIS A 149 9.16 -8.98 3.87
N ARG A 150 7.92 -9.43 4.11
CA ARG A 150 7.57 -10.87 4.15
C ARG A 150 7.95 -11.62 2.88
N GLY A 151 7.78 -11.00 1.71
CA GLY A 151 8.14 -11.59 0.42
C GLY A 151 9.63 -11.90 0.30
N GLU A 152 10.50 -11.00 0.81
CA GLU A 152 11.95 -11.24 0.88
C GLU A 152 12.28 -12.39 1.84
N LYS A 153 11.70 -12.39 3.04
CA LYS A 153 11.92 -13.46 4.03
C LYS A 153 11.46 -14.82 3.50
N LEU A 154 10.30 -14.87 2.85
CA LEU A 154 9.82 -16.06 2.16
C LEU A 154 10.78 -16.50 1.04
N GLY A 155 11.20 -15.57 0.17
CA GLY A 155 12.09 -15.86 -0.94
C GLY A 155 13.43 -16.46 -0.49
N ARG A 156 14.01 -15.95 0.60
CA ARG A 156 15.23 -16.50 1.20
C ARG A 156 15.01 -17.93 1.71
N ALA A 157 13.89 -18.21 2.38
CA ALA A 157 13.56 -19.57 2.84
C ALA A 157 13.36 -20.55 1.68
N LEU A 158 12.69 -20.11 0.62
CA LEU A 158 12.45 -20.94 -0.58
C LEU A 158 13.74 -21.28 -1.33
N LEU A 159 14.67 -20.34 -1.45
CA LEU A 159 15.99 -20.61 -2.05
C LEU A 159 16.80 -21.60 -1.22
N ALA A 160 16.58 -21.69 0.10
CA ALA A 160 17.17 -22.70 0.94
C ALA A 160 16.41 -24.05 0.88
N GLY A 161 15.31 -24.14 0.12
CA GLY A 161 14.56 -25.37 -0.09
C GLY A 161 13.48 -25.66 0.94
N ALA A 162 12.92 -24.63 1.60
CA ALA A 162 11.79 -24.79 2.52
C ALA A 162 10.59 -25.42 1.83
N ALA A 163 9.91 -26.35 2.51
CA ALA A 163 8.69 -27.02 2.04
C ALA A 163 7.42 -26.27 2.43
N GLY A 164 7.48 -25.37 3.42
CA GLY A 164 6.38 -24.53 3.87
C GLY A 164 6.90 -23.33 4.66
N PHE A 165 6.05 -22.33 4.86
CA PHE A 165 6.46 -21.10 5.52
C PHE A 165 5.40 -20.61 6.51
N ILE A 166 5.84 -20.19 7.69
CA ILE A 166 5.02 -19.63 8.76
C ILE A 166 5.48 -18.20 9.06
N TRP A 167 4.58 -17.24 8.90
CA TRP A 167 4.73 -15.86 9.28
C TRP A 167 4.21 -15.67 10.71
N MET A 168 5.09 -15.54 11.69
CA MET A 168 4.71 -15.34 13.09
C MET A 168 4.60 -13.83 13.38
N ARG A 169 3.45 -13.38 13.80
CA ARG A 169 3.30 -11.98 14.22
C ARG A 169 4.25 -11.64 15.37
N GLY A 170 4.88 -10.46 15.30
CA GLY A 170 5.83 -9.98 16.31
C GLY A 170 5.17 -9.34 17.53
N GLU A 171 3.90 -8.92 17.42
CA GLU A 171 3.13 -8.28 18.47
C GLU A 171 2.04 -9.22 19.00
N GLY A 172 1.81 -9.16 20.31
CA GLY A 172 0.77 -9.95 20.98
C GLY A 172 -0.65 -9.49 20.66
N GLY A 173 -1.62 -10.23 21.18
CA GLY A 173 -3.05 -9.93 21.08
C GLY A 173 -3.86 -11.00 20.35
N GLY A 174 -3.29 -12.20 20.14
CA GLY A 174 -4.01 -13.37 19.65
C GLY A 174 -4.39 -13.38 18.17
N SER A 175 -4.09 -12.30 17.42
CA SER A 175 -4.42 -12.22 15.99
C SER A 175 -3.20 -12.47 15.12
N PRO A 176 -3.28 -13.31 14.08
CA PRO A 176 -2.27 -13.35 13.04
C PRO A 176 -2.28 -12.04 12.21
N GLU A 177 -1.19 -11.78 11.51
CA GLU A 177 -1.07 -10.72 10.51
C GLU A 177 -1.18 -11.33 9.11
N THR A 178 -1.89 -10.67 8.20
CA THR A 178 -2.03 -11.09 6.79
C THR A 178 -1.12 -10.28 5.86
N GLY A 179 -1.23 -10.54 4.57
CA GLY A 179 -0.56 -9.85 3.49
C GLY A 179 -0.08 -10.82 2.42
N SER A 180 -0.01 -10.38 1.18
CA SER A 180 0.32 -11.25 0.05
C SER A 180 1.68 -11.95 0.22
N ALA A 181 1.72 -13.26 -0.01
CA ALA A 181 2.94 -14.06 0.01
C ALA A 181 3.82 -13.78 -1.21
N ARG A 182 3.19 -13.54 -2.37
CA ARG A 182 3.84 -13.21 -3.64
C ARG A 182 3.06 -12.12 -4.36
N PHE A 183 3.74 -11.35 -5.20
CA PHE A 183 3.15 -10.28 -5.99
C PHE A 183 2.41 -10.85 -7.20
N GLY A 184 1.08 -10.82 -7.19
CA GLY A 184 0.21 -11.19 -8.31
C GLY A 184 0.27 -12.64 -8.77
N LYS A 185 0.83 -13.56 -7.98
CA LYS A 185 0.93 -14.99 -8.32
C LYS A 185 0.93 -15.87 -7.08
N LEU A 186 0.55 -17.13 -7.22
CA LEU A 186 0.64 -18.11 -6.15
C LEU A 186 2.10 -18.31 -5.70
N ALA A 187 2.29 -18.51 -4.41
CA ALA A 187 3.57 -18.92 -3.84
C ALA A 187 3.89 -20.38 -4.25
N GLU A 188 5.14 -20.76 -4.09
CA GLU A 188 5.65 -22.07 -4.52
C GLU A 188 5.34 -23.18 -3.50
N VAL A 189 5.03 -22.81 -2.27
CA VAL A 189 4.73 -23.71 -1.14
C VAL A 189 3.59 -23.13 -0.30
N PRO A 190 2.92 -23.92 0.55
CA PRO A 190 1.96 -23.39 1.51
C PRO A 190 2.57 -22.34 2.44
N VAL A 191 1.91 -21.19 2.56
CA VAL A 191 2.35 -20.02 3.34
C VAL A 191 1.22 -19.60 4.27
N ILE A 192 1.47 -19.63 5.57
CA ILE A 192 0.48 -19.29 6.59
C ILE A 192 1.01 -18.25 7.57
N SER A 193 0.11 -17.65 8.33
CA SER A 193 0.42 -16.81 9.47
C SER A 193 -0.16 -17.35 10.75
N VAL A 194 0.55 -17.13 11.84
CA VAL A 194 0.12 -17.44 13.22
C VAL A 194 0.27 -16.20 14.10
N SER A 195 -0.52 -16.15 15.18
CA SER A 195 -0.31 -15.12 16.21
C SER A 195 1.03 -15.30 16.92
N LEU A 196 1.48 -14.28 17.64
CA LEU A 196 2.65 -14.40 18.52
C LEU A 196 2.48 -15.52 19.53
N GLU A 197 1.31 -15.62 20.12
CA GLU A 197 0.99 -16.60 21.16
C GLU A 197 1.12 -18.04 20.62
N ASN A 198 0.56 -18.31 19.44
CA ASN A 198 0.65 -19.62 18.80
C ASN A 198 2.08 -19.94 18.33
N GLY A 199 2.80 -18.97 17.78
CA GLY A 199 4.21 -19.13 17.43
C GLY A 199 5.08 -19.41 18.65
N MET A 200 4.87 -18.69 19.74
CA MET A 200 5.58 -18.95 21.01
C MET A 200 5.20 -20.31 21.63
N GLU A 201 3.99 -20.81 21.42
CA GLU A 201 3.61 -22.15 21.82
C GLU A 201 4.37 -23.22 21.02
N LEU A 202 4.48 -23.07 19.70
CA LEU A 202 5.32 -23.95 18.87
C LEU A 202 6.77 -23.98 19.37
N LEU A 203 7.33 -22.82 19.75
CA LEU A 203 8.69 -22.76 20.32
C LEU A 203 8.81 -23.40 21.71
N ARG A 204 7.76 -23.41 22.51
CA ARG A 204 7.74 -24.17 23.79
C ARG A 204 7.72 -25.68 23.54
N ILE A 205 6.88 -26.15 22.60
CA ILE A 205 6.84 -27.54 22.19
C ILE A 205 8.22 -27.98 21.67
N ALA A 206 8.93 -27.13 20.90
CA ALA A 206 10.26 -27.40 20.38
C ALA A 206 11.35 -27.57 21.45
N ARG A 207 11.10 -27.22 22.73
CA ARG A 207 12.01 -27.51 23.86
C ARG A 207 11.91 -28.93 24.34
N GLU A 208 10.78 -29.60 24.09
CA GLU A 208 10.54 -30.99 24.49
C GLU A 208 11.06 -32.00 23.45
N GLY A 209 11.40 -31.55 22.24
CA GLY A 209 11.93 -32.39 21.17
C GLY A 209 11.75 -31.78 19.79
N GLU A 210 12.14 -32.54 18.78
CA GLU A 210 11.97 -32.12 17.38
C GLU A 210 10.48 -32.02 17.04
N VAL A 211 10.07 -30.83 16.55
CA VAL A 211 8.68 -30.56 16.14
C VAL A 211 8.53 -30.85 14.65
N THR A 212 7.64 -31.77 14.32
CA THR A 212 7.18 -32.00 12.94
C THR A 212 5.82 -31.36 12.77
N LEU A 213 5.68 -30.54 11.72
CA LEU A 213 4.47 -29.82 11.36
C LEU A 213 3.89 -30.34 10.06
N LYS A 214 2.57 -30.15 9.91
CA LYS A 214 1.86 -30.31 8.64
C LYS A 214 0.99 -29.09 8.40
N ILE A 215 1.14 -28.47 7.24
CA ILE A 215 0.25 -27.44 6.70
C ILE A 215 -0.54 -28.07 5.56
N ALA A 216 -1.86 -27.96 5.58
CA ALA A 216 -2.71 -28.33 4.45
C ALA A 216 -3.58 -27.12 4.06
N SER A 217 -3.69 -26.86 2.77
CA SER A 217 -4.38 -25.71 2.21
C SER A 217 -5.18 -26.10 0.98
N ASP A 218 -6.42 -25.65 0.90
CA ASP A 218 -7.34 -25.84 -0.24
C ASP A 218 -7.57 -24.54 -1.02
N ASN A 219 -6.83 -23.47 -0.72
CA ASN A 219 -6.96 -22.18 -1.39
C ASN A 219 -6.74 -22.30 -2.88
N ASP A 220 -7.42 -21.48 -3.64
CA ASP A 220 -7.29 -21.46 -5.10
C ASP A 220 -7.25 -20.02 -5.64
N ALA A 221 -7.00 -19.88 -6.95
CA ALA A 221 -7.07 -18.61 -7.65
C ALA A 221 -7.75 -18.80 -9.01
N VAL A 222 -8.51 -17.79 -9.42
CA VAL A 222 -9.16 -17.74 -10.72
C VAL A 222 -8.86 -16.39 -11.38
N ASP A 223 -8.83 -16.37 -12.72
CA ASP A 223 -8.67 -15.10 -13.44
C ASP A 223 -9.98 -14.32 -13.45
N VAL A 224 -9.90 -13.03 -13.19
CA VAL A 224 -11.02 -12.08 -13.18
C VAL A 224 -10.61 -10.77 -13.83
N THR A 225 -11.58 -9.90 -14.10
CA THR A 225 -11.32 -8.50 -14.43
C THR A 225 -11.55 -7.66 -13.18
N SER A 226 -10.51 -6.96 -12.71
CA SER A 226 -10.58 -5.92 -11.69
C SER A 226 -10.58 -4.53 -12.31
N TYR A 227 -10.94 -3.50 -11.54
CA TYR A 227 -11.20 -2.17 -12.09
C TYR A 227 -10.55 -1.07 -11.25
N ASN A 228 -9.67 -0.29 -11.85
CA ASN A 228 -9.29 1.00 -11.30
C ASN A 228 -10.45 1.99 -11.48
N VAL A 229 -10.59 2.94 -10.56
CA VAL A 229 -11.55 4.04 -10.68
C VAL A 229 -10.80 5.33 -10.97
N VAL A 230 -11.19 6.03 -12.02
CA VAL A 230 -10.52 7.25 -12.48
C VAL A 230 -11.51 8.38 -12.55
N GLY A 231 -11.30 9.45 -11.75
CA GLY A 231 -12.05 10.70 -11.81
C GLY A 231 -11.15 11.85 -12.27
N GLU A 232 -11.66 12.83 -13.00
CA GLU A 232 -10.85 13.89 -13.57
C GLU A 232 -11.49 15.28 -13.42
N ILE A 233 -10.67 16.26 -13.02
CA ILE A 233 -10.95 17.69 -13.18
C ILE A 233 -9.99 18.23 -14.24
N ARG A 234 -10.53 18.62 -15.40
CA ARG A 234 -9.74 19.01 -16.54
C ARG A 234 -9.10 20.41 -16.35
N GLY A 235 -7.85 20.52 -16.72
CA GLY A 235 -7.11 21.77 -16.74
C GLY A 235 -7.58 22.73 -17.82
N SER A 236 -7.56 24.04 -17.55
CA SER A 236 -8.02 25.08 -18.46
C SER A 236 -6.94 25.63 -19.41
N GLU A 237 -5.66 25.54 -19.02
CA GLU A 237 -4.53 26.08 -19.78
C GLU A 237 -3.54 25.01 -20.24
N LEU A 238 -3.29 24.01 -19.40
CA LEU A 238 -2.33 22.92 -19.61
C LEU A 238 -3.04 21.55 -19.41
N PRO A 239 -4.11 21.26 -20.17
CA PRO A 239 -4.93 20.07 -19.94
C PRO A 239 -4.18 18.75 -20.13
N ASP A 240 -3.10 18.75 -20.92
CA ASP A 240 -2.29 17.57 -21.20
C ASP A 240 -1.21 17.33 -20.12
N GLU A 241 -0.97 18.28 -19.21
CA GLU A 241 -0.15 18.08 -18.01
C GLU A 241 -1.03 17.50 -16.90
N VAL A 242 -0.84 16.21 -16.60
CA VAL A 242 -1.69 15.45 -15.67
C VAL A 242 -1.00 15.28 -14.32
N ILE A 243 -1.68 15.71 -13.27
CA ILE A 243 -1.33 15.39 -11.88
C ILE A 243 -2.21 14.24 -11.47
N VAL A 244 -1.61 13.08 -11.14
CA VAL A 244 -2.32 11.93 -10.59
C VAL A 244 -2.25 11.98 -9.07
N VAL A 245 -3.37 11.71 -8.40
CA VAL A 245 -3.43 11.54 -6.95
C VAL A 245 -4.33 10.35 -6.64
N GLY A 246 -3.90 9.49 -5.74
CA GLY A 246 -4.68 8.30 -5.42
C GLY A 246 -4.01 7.38 -4.41
N GLY A 247 -4.55 6.21 -4.31
CA GLY A 247 -4.10 5.07 -3.52
C GLY A 247 -5.03 3.91 -3.80
N HIS A 248 -4.80 2.78 -3.17
CA HIS A 248 -5.64 1.62 -3.39
C HIS A 248 -6.95 1.70 -2.61
N TYR A 249 -7.99 1.03 -3.12
CA TYR A 249 -9.28 0.95 -2.46
C TYR A 249 -9.65 -0.47 -2.02
N ASP A 250 -8.91 -1.47 -2.46
CA ASP A 250 -8.99 -2.82 -1.94
C ASP A 250 -8.45 -2.91 -0.51
N GLY A 251 -8.69 -4.00 0.14
CA GLY A 251 -8.23 -4.32 1.48
C GLY A 251 -8.22 -5.83 1.67
N HIS A 252 -7.65 -6.30 2.76
CA HIS A 252 -7.58 -7.73 3.04
C HIS A 252 -8.94 -8.34 3.36
N ASP A 253 -9.13 -9.61 2.98
CA ASP A 253 -10.35 -10.39 3.14
C ASP A 253 -10.75 -10.67 4.60
N ILE A 254 -9.87 -10.39 5.55
CA ILE A 254 -10.09 -10.62 6.98
C ILE A 254 -10.60 -9.40 7.76
N SER A 255 -10.70 -8.23 7.13
CA SER A 255 -11.07 -6.97 7.80
C SER A 255 -11.84 -6.03 6.89
N GLN A 256 -12.25 -4.87 7.42
CA GLN A 256 -12.93 -3.85 6.65
C GLN A 256 -11.98 -3.00 5.78
N GLY A 257 -10.66 -3.04 6.03
CA GLY A 257 -9.70 -2.17 5.34
C GLY A 257 -10.02 -0.68 5.52
N ALA A 258 -10.40 -0.29 6.76
CA ALA A 258 -10.79 1.08 7.05
C ALA A 258 -9.60 2.03 7.11
N VAL A 259 -8.50 1.57 7.72
CA VAL A 259 -7.23 2.28 7.80
C VAL A 259 -6.42 2.05 6.53
N ASP A 260 -6.27 0.80 6.15
CA ASP A 260 -5.49 0.33 5.01
C ASP A 260 -6.41 -0.28 3.93
N ASN A 261 -6.83 0.47 2.86
CA ASN A 261 -6.51 1.89 2.67
C ASN A 261 -7.79 2.73 2.44
N GLY A 262 -8.91 2.40 3.11
CA GLY A 262 -10.11 3.23 3.10
C GLY A 262 -9.82 4.68 3.51
N SER A 263 -8.82 4.89 4.39
CA SER A 263 -8.42 6.23 4.85
C SER A 263 -7.78 7.07 3.73
N GLY A 264 -6.89 6.52 2.92
CA GLY A 264 -6.27 7.22 1.79
C GLY A 264 -7.28 7.59 0.71
N ILE A 265 -8.20 6.66 0.39
CA ILE A 265 -9.31 6.93 -0.54
C ILE A 265 -10.22 8.03 -0.02
N SER A 266 -10.53 8.03 1.27
CA SER A 266 -11.36 9.06 1.90
C SER A 266 -10.76 10.45 1.76
N VAL A 267 -9.46 10.58 2.00
CA VAL A 267 -8.73 11.85 1.83
C VAL A 267 -8.70 12.27 0.36
N THR A 268 -8.45 11.35 -0.55
CA THR A 268 -8.37 11.62 -1.99
C THR A 268 -9.73 12.09 -2.55
N TRP A 269 -10.82 11.39 -2.24
CA TRP A 269 -12.17 11.72 -2.71
C TRP A 269 -12.69 13.04 -2.11
N GLU A 270 -12.38 13.29 -0.84
CA GLU A 270 -12.72 14.54 -0.17
C GLU A 270 -11.94 15.73 -0.79
N ALA A 271 -10.67 15.54 -1.15
CA ALA A 271 -9.89 16.53 -1.87
C ALA A 271 -10.47 16.79 -3.28
N ALA A 272 -10.93 15.75 -3.98
CA ALA A 272 -11.61 15.88 -5.27
C ALA A 272 -12.88 16.74 -5.16
N ARG A 273 -13.71 16.47 -4.15
CA ARG A 273 -14.95 17.24 -3.89
C ARG A 273 -14.67 18.72 -3.66
N ALA A 274 -13.62 19.04 -2.90
CA ALA A 274 -13.24 20.42 -2.65
C ALA A 274 -12.68 21.11 -3.91
N LEU A 275 -11.83 20.43 -4.68
CA LEU A 275 -11.23 20.97 -5.91
C LEU A 275 -12.24 21.10 -7.05
N ALA A 276 -13.29 20.28 -7.09
CA ALA A 276 -14.37 20.39 -8.07
C ALA A 276 -15.07 21.77 -8.00
N GLN A 277 -15.07 22.44 -6.85
CA GLN A 277 -15.58 23.81 -6.70
C GLN A 277 -14.68 24.86 -7.37
N LEU A 278 -13.48 24.47 -7.80
CA LEU A 278 -12.50 25.32 -8.46
C LEU A 278 -12.34 24.96 -9.95
N LYS A 279 -13.28 24.25 -10.55
CA LYS A 279 -13.30 23.96 -11.99
C LYS A 279 -13.08 25.23 -12.82
N GLY A 280 -12.32 25.11 -13.93
CA GLY A 280 -11.96 26.21 -14.78
C GLY A 280 -10.90 27.19 -14.20
N LYS A 281 -10.45 26.96 -12.96
CA LYS A 281 -9.41 27.75 -12.28
C LYS A 281 -8.11 26.98 -12.08
N LEU A 282 -8.09 25.70 -12.44
CA LEU A 282 -6.90 24.85 -12.44
C LEU A 282 -6.27 24.90 -13.83
N LYS A 283 -4.98 25.17 -13.93
CA LYS A 283 -4.27 25.18 -15.21
C LYS A 283 -4.07 23.76 -15.74
N ARG A 284 -3.69 22.82 -14.85
CA ARG A 284 -3.41 21.41 -15.15
C ARG A 284 -4.58 20.53 -14.79
N THR A 285 -4.68 19.41 -15.48
CA THR A 285 -5.61 18.34 -15.13
C THR A 285 -5.21 17.68 -13.83
N VAL A 286 -6.17 17.47 -12.94
CA VAL A 286 -6.00 16.66 -11.72
C VAL A 286 -6.84 15.41 -11.88
N ARG A 287 -6.19 14.26 -11.83
CA ARG A 287 -6.80 12.95 -11.97
C ARG A 287 -6.72 12.20 -10.64
N PHE A 288 -7.86 11.78 -10.14
CA PHE A 288 -8.03 11.04 -8.88
C PHE A 288 -8.21 9.57 -9.22
N VAL A 289 -7.36 8.71 -8.66
CA VAL A 289 -7.36 7.29 -9.00
C VAL A 289 -7.48 6.44 -7.75
N ALA A 290 -8.44 5.49 -7.75
CA ALA A 290 -8.46 4.40 -6.79
C ALA A 290 -7.95 3.14 -7.49
N PHE A 291 -6.79 2.64 -7.05
CA PHE A 291 -6.18 1.44 -7.61
C PHE A 291 -6.78 0.20 -7.00
N ALA A 292 -7.05 -0.80 -7.82
CA ALA A 292 -7.47 -2.13 -7.40
C ALA A 292 -6.28 -3.04 -7.14
N GLN A 293 -6.48 -4.07 -6.31
CA GLN A 293 -5.51 -5.16 -6.14
C GLN A 293 -4.09 -4.71 -5.75
N GLU A 294 -3.95 -3.68 -4.94
CA GLU A 294 -2.67 -3.30 -4.35
C GLU A 294 -2.16 -4.41 -3.44
N GLU A 295 -3.03 -4.90 -2.56
CA GLU A 295 -2.75 -5.92 -1.56
C GLU A 295 -2.41 -7.29 -2.16
N MET A 296 -2.73 -7.50 -3.43
CA MET A 296 -2.36 -8.67 -4.21
C MET A 296 -1.02 -8.54 -4.95
N GLY A 297 -0.44 -7.34 -4.96
CA GLY A 297 0.87 -7.08 -5.55
C GLY A 297 0.94 -5.87 -6.47
N LEU A 298 0.27 -4.79 -6.17
CA LEU A 298 0.29 -3.50 -6.89
C LEU A 298 -0.25 -3.61 -8.33
N LEU A 299 -1.22 -4.52 -8.56
CA LEU A 299 -1.62 -4.88 -9.94
C LEU A 299 -2.38 -3.74 -10.63
N GLY A 300 -3.22 -3.01 -9.90
CA GLY A 300 -3.98 -1.88 -10.45
C GLY A 300 -3.12 -0.73 -10.90
N SER A 301 -2.15 -0.32 -10.07
CA SER A 301 -1.22 0.76 -10.46
C SER A 301 -0.29 0.34 -11.59
N GLN A 302 0.11 -0.93 -11.65
CA GLN A 302 0.87 -1.46 -12.78
C GLN A 302 0.06 -1.36 -14.09
N ALA A 303 -1.18 -1.83 -14.07
CA ALA A 303 -2.07 -1.79 -15.23
C ALA A 303 -2.35 -0.33 -15.66
N TYR A 304 -2.60 0.56 -14.71
CA TYR A 304 -2.82 1.98 -14.97
C TYR A 304 -1.61 2.61 -15.67
N VAL A 305 -0.40 2.44 -15.14
CA VAL A 305 0.82 3.00 -15.74
C VAL A 305 1.08 2.40 -17.12
N GLN A 306 0.80 1.11 -17.34
CA GLN A 306 0.91 0.50 -18.68
C GLN A 306 -0.04 1.13 -19.69
N ALA A 307 -1.28 1.43 -19.30
CA ALA A 307 -2.26 2.05 -20.18
C ALA A 307 -1.95 3.54 -20.47
N HIS A 308 -1.39 4.25 -19.50
CA HIS A 308 -1.21 5.70 -19.53
C HIS A 308 0.25 6.17 -19.65
N HIS A 309 1.21 5.25 -19.94
CA HIS A 309 2.65 5.61 -20.01
C HIS A 309 3.01 6.62 -21.09
N HIS A 310 2.17 6.78 -22.09
CA HIS A 310 2.33 7.73 -23.19
C HIS A 310 1.86 9.15 -22.83
N GLU A 311 1.15 9.34 -21.72
CA GLU A 311 0.64 10.62 -21.28
C GLU A 311 1.73 11.46 -20.58
N ASN A 312 1.49 12.76 -20.50
CA ASN A 312 2.37 13.69 -19.81
C ASN A 312 1.98 13.80 -18.32
N ILE A 313 2.23 12.72 -17.56
CA ILE A 313 2.04 12.71 -16.11
C ILE A 313 3.21 13.50 -15.49
N VAL A 314 2.90 14.69 -14.97
CA VAL A 314 3.90 15.61 -14.42
C VAL A 314 4.18 15.38 -12.94
N PHE A 315 3.27 14.73 -12.22
CA PHE A 315 3.44 14.30 -10.84
C PHE A 315 2.39 13.26 -10.44
N MET A 316 2.80 12.30 -9.61
CA MET A 316 1.89 11.37 -8.93
C MET A 316 2.02 11.48 -7.42
N LEU A 317 0.91 11.60 -6.71
CA LEU A 317 0.83 11.57 -5.25
C LEU A 317 0.10 10.33 -4.78
N ASN A 318 0.77 9.47 -4.04
CA ASN A 318 0.19 8.29 -3.42
C ASN A 318 -0.25 8.57 -1.98
N LEU A 319 -1.45 8.10 -1.63
CA LEU A 319 -1.99 8.10 -0.28
C LEU A 319 -2.26 6.66 0.15
N ASP A 320 -1.35 6.13 0.93
CA ASP A 320 -1.45 4.81 1.52
C ASP A 320 -1.32 4.95 3.04
N VAL A 321 -2.43 4.76 3.74
CA VAL A 321 -2.63 5.07 5.16
C VAL A 321 -2.54 6.57 5.47
N ALA A 322 -3.66 7.25 5.39
CA ALA A 322 -3.86 8.63 5.78
C ALA A 322 -4.78 8.73 7.02
N GLY A 323 -5.16 9.96 7.43
CA GLY A 323 -6.11 10.16 8.53
C GLY A 323 -5.50 10.12 9.92
N GLY A 324 -4.18 10.27 10.05
CA GLY A 324 -3.50 10.43 11.33
C GLY A 324 -3.63 11.84 11.93
N GLY A 325 -3.67 12.86 11.09
CA GLY A 325 -4.03 14.25 11.41
C GLY A 325 -3.01 15.06 12.19
N TYR A 326 -1.91 14.49 12.67
CA TYR A 326 -0.98 15.21 13.55
C TYR A 326 0.46 15.29 13.05
N PHE A 327 0.96 14.26 12.39
CA PHE A 327 2.33 14.21 11.91
C PHE A 327 2.35 13.69 10.47
N GLY A 328 2.00 14.58 9.55
CA GLY A 328 2.11 14.27 8.13
C GLY A 328 3.56 14.18 7.69
N SER A 329 3.82 13.27 6.79
CA SER A 329 5.09 13.16 6.08
C SER A 329 4.86 13.08 4.58
N PHE A 330 5.76 13.67 3.85
CA PHE A 330 5.79 13.61 2.40
C PHE A 330 7.16 13.09 1.96
N SER A 331 7.17 12.09 1.09
CA SER A 331 8.41 11.53 0.57
C SER A 331 8.38 11.51 -0.96
N LEU A 332 9.37 12.14 -1.59
CA LEU A 332 9.62 11.92 -3.01
C LEU A 332 10.18 10.52 -3.24
N GLN A 333 9.97 9.99 -4.43
CA GLN A 333 10.34 8.62 -4.80
C GLN A 333 11.56 8.60 -5.73
N GLY A 334 12.65 9.27 -5.32
CA GLY A 334 13.89 9.34 -6.08
C GLY A 334 14.13 10.68 -6.79
N TRP A 335 13.45 11.76 -6.37
CA TRP A 335 13.64 13.15 -6.87
C TRP A 335 14.21 14.06 -5.79
N SER A 336 15.29 13.64 -5.14
CA SER A 336 15.94 14.37 -4.04
C SER A 336 16.37 15.80 -4.41
N GLU A 337 16.66 16.06 -5.68
CA GLU A 337 17.01 17.37 -6.21
C GLU A 337 15.89 18.41 -6.02
N ASP A 338 14.63 17.97 -5.95
CA ASP A 338 13.46 18.84 -5.82
C ASP A 338 13.01 19.07 -4.37
N LEU A 339 13.67 18.45 -3.38
CA LEU A 339 13.30 18.56 -1.97
C LEU A 339 13.29 20.01 -1.45
N ALA A 340 14.26 20.83 -1.86
CA ALA A 340 14.34 22.21 -1.40
C ALA A 340 13.15 23.04 -1.90
N TRP A 341 12.71 22.79 -3.13
CA TRP A 341 11.53 23.43 -3.69
C TRP A 341 10.27 22.98 -2.96
N LEU A 342 10.13 21.69 -2.74
CA LEU A 342 8.97 21.09 -2.06
C LEU A 342 8.82 21.62 -0.62
N LYS A 343 9.91 21.71 0.14
CA LYS A 343 9.91 22.32 1.49
C LYS A 343 9.43 23.78 1.47
N LYS A 344 9.84 24.56 0.46
CA LYS A 344 9.36 25.95 0.29
C LYS A 344 7.87 25.99 -0.03
N LEU A 345 7.39 25.04 -0.85
CA LEU A 345 5.96 24.94 -1.17
C LEU A 345 5.12 24.67 0.11
N PHE A 346 5.49 23.70 0.92
CA PHE A 346 4.80 23.41 2.19
C PHE A 346 4.85 24.60 3.16
N ALA A 347 6.00 25.24 3.31
CA ALA A 347 6.12 26.44 4.13
C ALA A 347 5.20 27.58 3.66
N SER A 348 5.01 27.75 2.34
CA SER A 348 4.09 28.74 1.77
C SER A 348 2.61 28.46 2.06
N MET A 349 2.28 27.22 2.39
CA MET A 349 0.94 26.80 2.80
C MET A 349 0.69 26.96 4.31
N GLY A 350 1.71 27.42 5.06
CA GLY A 350 1.66 27.52 6.53
C GLY A 350 2.01 26.21 7.25
N GLU A 351 2.52 25.22 6.52
CA GLU A 351 2.83 23.89 7.05
C GLU A 351 4.32 23.79 7.42
N THR A 352 4.64 24.01 8.68
CA THR A 352 6.02 24.00 9.20
C THR A 352 6.37 22.75 10.01
N HIS A 353 5.37 21.97 10.41
CA HIS A 353 5.55 20.73 11.18
C HIS A 353 5.49 19.46 10.32
N PHE A 354 5.73 19.60 9.04
CA PHE A 354 5.60 18.57 8.04
C PHE A 354 6.97 17.99 7.68
N SER A 355 7.12 16.67 7.80
CA SER A 355 8.36 16.01 7.40
C SER A 355 8.40 15.84 5.88
N VAL A 356 9.45 16.35 5.23
CA VAL A 356 9.67 16.22 3.77
C VAL A 356 11.01 15.54 3.51
N GLY A 357 10.94 14.39 2.84
CA GLY A 357 12.10 13.56 2.53
C GLY A 357 12.09 13.03 1.10
N ASP A 358 13.08 12.22 0.79
CA ASP A 358 13.16 11.42 -0.43
C ASP A 358 13.55 9.98 -0.06
N ALA A 359 12.65 9.05 -0.31
CA ALA A 359 12.87 7.63 -0.04
C ALA A 359 12.09 6.81 -1.06
N ILE A 360 12.79 6.25 -2.05
CA ILE A 360 12.16 5.36 -3.02
C ILE A 360 11.65 4.12 -2.31
N GLY A 361 10.34 3.84 -2.46
CA GLY A 361 9.65 2.67 -1.93
C GLY A 361 9.17 1.77 -3.07
N ILE A 362 9.04 0.46 -2.76
CA ILE A 362 8.65 -0.55 -3.75
C ILE A 362 7.36 -1.29 -3.37
N TYR A 363 6.67 -0.87 -2.29
CA TYR A 363 5.58 -1.60 -1.66
C TYR A 363 4.27 -0.80 -1.61
N SER A 364 4.06 0.13 -2.56
CA SER A 364 2.78 0.79 -2.76
C SER A 364 2.69 1.39 -4.16
N ASP A 365 1.52 1.89 -4.56
CA ASP A 365 1.15 2.24 -5.94
C ASP A 365 2.08 3.23 -6.64
N MET A 366 2.70 4.18 -5.89
CA MET A 366 3.67 5.12 -6.46
C MET A 366 4.88 4.45 -7.12
N TYR A 367 5.16 3.18 -6.77
CA TYR A 367 6.31 2.46 -7.30
C TYR A 367 6.27 2.34 -8.83
N HIS A 368 5.12 1.95 -9.41
CA HIS A 368 5.03 1.76 -10.85
C HIS A 368 5.18 3.07 -11.64
N PHE A 369 4.72 4.18 -11.07
CA PHE A 369 4.95 5.50 -11.65
C PHE A 369 6.44 5.87 -11.60
N ALA A 370 7.08 5.73 -10.44
CA ALA A 370 8.52 5.99 -10.32
C ALA A 370 9.33 5.07 -11.23
N ALA A 371 9.01 3.78 -11.31
CA ALA A 371 9.69 2.79 -12.15
C ALA A 371 9.60 3.12 -13.64
N ALA A 372 8.47 3.69 -14.10
CA ALA A 372 8.28 4.22 -15.45
C ALA A 372 8.93 5.61 -15.66
N GLY A 373 9.54 6.17 -14.62
CA GLY A 373 10.24 7.47 -14.65
C GLY A 373 9.35 8.69 -14.43
N PHE A 374 8.08 8.52 -14.07
CA PHE A 374 7.22 9.66 -13.70
C PHE A 374 7.56 10.17 -12.30
N PRO A 375 7.64 11.48 -12.10
CA PRO A 375 7.81 12.08 -10.78
C PRO A 375 6.71 11.59 -9.84
N ALA A 376 7.11 11.05 -8.69
CA ALA A 376 6.18 10.49 -7.73
C ALA A 376 6.53 10.88 -6.29
N GLY A 377 5.51 10.95 -5.45
CA GLY A 377 5.63 11.15 -4.03
C GLY A 377 4.58 10.36 -3.27
N SER A 378 4.81 10.16 -1.98
CA SER A 378 3.85 9.58 -1.07
C SER A 378 3.54 10.54 0.07
N TYR A 379 2.29 10.60 0.46
CA TYR A 379 1.80 11.24 1.66
C TYR A 379 1.39 10.18 2.65
N ALA A 380 1.82 10.31 3.89
CA ALA A 380 1.35 9.48 4.99
C ALA A 380 1.13 10.34 6.23
N SER A 381 0.09 10.02 6.96
CA SER A 381 -0.21 10.64 8.24
C SER A 381 -0.63 9.55 9.22
N ARG A 382 0.12 9.42 10.30
CA ARG A 382 -0.11 8.39 11.32
C ARG A 382 -0.31 9.04 12.68
N ASN A 383 -1.33 8.60 13.40
CA ASN A 383 -1.47 8.95 14.80
C ASN A 383 -0.71 7.94 15.68
N PRO A 384 0.38 8.34 16.33
CA PRO A 384 1.17 7.42 17.13
C PRO A 384 0.43 6.88 18.35
N THR A 385 -0.69 7.49 18.76
CA THR A 385 -1.49 7.03 19.91
C THR A 385 -2.57 6.01 19.53
N ASN A 386 -2.93 5.90 18.25
CA ASN A 386 -4.00 5.02 17.79
C ASN A 386 -3.50 3.67 17.21
N ASN A 387 -2.21 3.39 17.34
CA ASN A 387 -1.63 2.19 16.71
C ASN A 387 -1.68 0.95 17.58
N GLY A 388 -2.39 0.95 18.72
CA GLY A 388 -2.39 -0.20 19.63
C GLY A 388 -0.98 -0.64 20.08
N GLY A 389 0.03 0.22 19.90
CA GLY A 389 1.44 -0.10 20.16
C GLY A 389 2.18 -0.82 19.01
N ALA A 390 1.47 -1.23 17.95
CA ALA A 390 2.08 -1.91 16.82
C ALA A 390 2.70 -0.91 15.82
N PRO A 391 3.90 -1.18 15.27
CA PRO A 391 4.55 -0.30 14.30
C PRO A 391 3.71 -0.05 13.04
N ARG A 392 2.96 -1.05 12.57
CA ARG A 392 2.05 -0.99 11.41
C ARG A 392 0.63 -0.52 11.78
N GLY A 393 0.28 -0.43 13.06
CA GLY A 393 -1.07 -0.15 13.52
C GLY A 393 -2.00 -1.36 13.38
N TYR A 394 -3.22 -1.12 12.91
CA TYR A 394 -4.24 -2.16 12.72
C TYR A 394 -4.26 -2.75 11.32
N GLY A 395 -3.61 -2.13 10.34
CA GLY A 395 -3.51 -2.62 8.97
C GLY A 395 -3.03 -4.07 8.91
N HIS A 396 -3.56 -4.87 7.97
CA HIS A 396 -3.27 -6.30 7.83
C HIS A 396 -3.69 -7.19 9.02
N THR A 397 -4.63 -6.73 9.86
CA THR A 397 -5.19 -7.52 10.95
C THR A 397 -6.71 -7.48 10.94
N TYR A 398 -7.37 -8.40 11.66
CA TYR A 398 -8.83 -8.40 11.87
C TYR A 398 -9.37 -7.10 12.47
N TRP A 399 -8.51 -6.28 13.05
CA TRP A 399 -8.89 -5.04 13.76
C TRP A 399 -8.84 -3.80 12.88
N ASP A 400 -8.55 -3.92 11.60
CA ASP A 400 -8.65 -2.80 10.68
C ASP A 400 -10.13 -2.53 10.32
N THR A 401 -10.79 -1.84 11.23
CA THR A 401 -12.24 -1.56 11.24
C THR A 401 -12.52 -0.08 11.39
N ILE A 402 -13.73 0.35 11.02
CA ILE A 402 -14.13 1.76 10.95
C ILE A 402 -13.98 2.55 12.26
N ASP A 403 -14.06 1.87 13.41
CA ASP A 403 -13.85 2.49 14.73
C ASP A 403 -12.42 2.99 14.97
N LYS A 404 -11.46 2.64 14.10
CA LYS A 404 -10.08 3.13 14.13
C LYS A 404 -9.89 4.47 13.40
N ILE A 405 -10.90 4.91 12.66
CA ILE A 405 -10.85 6.14 11.87
C ILE A 405 -11.22 7.35 12.73
N ASN A 406 -10.39 8.38 12.67
CA ASN A 406 -10.68 9.67 13.24
C ASN A 406 -11.21 10.61 12.15
N PRO A 407 -12.53 10.96 12.15
CA PRO A 407 -13.11 11.81 11.12
C PRO A 407 -12.46 13.21 11.01
N ARG A 408 -11.94 13.74 12.13
CA ARG A 408 -11.26 15.03 12.13
C ARG A 408 -9.89 14.94 11.48
N ALA A 409 -9.21 13.83 11.65
CA ALA A 409 -7.91 13.59 11.04
C ALA A 409 -8.03 13.44 9.52
N ILE A 410 -9.02 12.68 9.02
CA ILE A 410 -9.35 12.62 7.59
C ILE A 410 -9.57 14.03 7.02
N GLN A 411 -10.35 14.86 7.72
CA GLN A 411 -10.62 16.23 7.28
C GLN A 411 -9.34 17.09 7.18
N LEU A 412 -8.45 17.02 8.17
CA LEU A 412 -7.20 17.79 8.18
C LEU A 412 -6.26 17.36 7.07
N ASP A 413 -6.13 16.06 6.83
CA ASP A 413 -5.31 15.54 5.74
C ASP A 413 -5.91 15.90 4.37
N SER A 414 -7.23 15.87 4.22
CA SER A 414 -7.91 16.31 3.00
C SER A 414 -7.65 17.79 2.69
N ILE A 415 -7.62 18.66 3.71
CA ILE A 415 -7.25 20.07 3.55
C ILE A 415 -5.82 20.19 3.03
N MET A 416 -4.87 19.45 3.62
CA MET A 416 -3.48 19.47 3.22
C MET A 416 -3.33 19.03 1.77
N VAL A 417 -3.91 17.89 1.42
CA VAL A 417 -3.82 17.30 0.08
C VAL A 417 -4.47 18.23 -0.95
N ALA A 418 -5.67 18.75 -0.68
CA ALA A 418 -6.36 19.67 -1.59
C ALA A 418 -5.57 20.96 -1.82
N LYS A 419 -4.98 21.55 -0.77
CA LYS A 419 -4.10 22.73 -0.88
C LYS A 419 -2.85 22.43 -1.70
N PHE A 420 -2.22 21.28 -1.49
CA PHE A 420 -1.05 20.84 -2.24
C PHE A 420 -1.38 20.68 -3.73
N LEU A 421 -2.44 19.95 -4.05
CA LEU A 421 -2.89 19.73 -5.43
C LEU A 421 -3.27 21.06 -6.11
N LEU A 422 -3.93 21.97 -5.40
CA LEU A 422 -4.23 23.31 -5.92
C LEU A 422 -2.95 24.03 -6.36
N ARG A 423 -1.86 23.99 -5.55
CA ARG A 423 -0.59 24.62 -5.92
C ARG A 423 -0.01 23.97 -7.16
N LEU A 424 0.11 22.64 -7.20
CA LEU A 424 0.64 21.95 -8.38
C LEU A 424 -0.18 22.26 -9.63
N ALA A 425 -1.51 22.30 -9.51
CA ALA A 425 -2.41 22.52 -10.63
C ALA A 425 -2.44 23.96 -11.14
N THR A 426 -1.93 24.95 -10.38
CA THR A 426 -2.02 26.37 -10.74
C THR A 426 -0.69 27.08 -10.95
N LEU A 427 0.43 26.53 -10.50
CA LEU A 427 1.76 27.09 -10.75
C LEU A 427 2.09 27.10 -12.25
N ASP A 428 2.82 28.14 -12.70
CA ASP A 428 3.23 28.29 -14.11
C ASP A 428 4.12 27.13 -14.57
N SER A 429 5.01 26.66 -13.71
CA SER A 429 5.88 25.51 -13.98
C SER A 429 6.13 24.68 -12.73
N LEU A 430 6.37 23.40 -12.93
CA LEU A 430 6.79 22.45 -11.90
C LEU A 430 8.27 22.09 -12.10
N PRO A 431 9.05 21.85 -11.04
CA PRO A 431 10.48 21.53 -11.17
C PRO A 431 10.70 20.10 -11.64
N PHE A 432 9.75 19.22 -11.42
CA PHE A 432 9.88 17.79 -11.61
C PHE A 432 10.17 17.41 -13.08
N LYS A 433 11.18 16.58 -13.28
CA LYS A 433 11.53 16.06 -14.61
C LYS A 433 11.36 14.55 -14.63
N LYS A 434 10.83 14.03 -15.74
CA LYS A 434 10.76 12.60 -15.99
C LYS A 434 12.18 12.02 -16.01
N LYS A 435 12.36 10.87 -15.35
CA LYS A 435 13.60 10.09 -15.35
C LYS A 435 13.48 8.88 -16.27
N THR A 436 14.59 8.31 -16.62
CA THR A 436 14.63 7.04 -17.34
C THR A 436 14.47 5.86 -16.36
N PRO A 437 13.94 4.71 -16.80
CA PRO A 437 13.96 3.48 -15.97
C PRO A 437 15.37 3.11 -15.49
N ALA A 438 16.42 3.42 -16.26
CA ALA A 438 17.81 3.17 -15.86
C ALA A 438 18.25 4.03 -14.66
N GLU A 439 17.87 5.31 -14.62
CA GLU A 439 18.15 6.18 -13.47
C GLU A 439 17.43 5.70 -12.21
N ILE A 440 16.19 5.23 -12.33
CA ILE A 440 15.43 4.67 -11.19
C ILE A 440 16.04 3.33 -10.76
N THR A 441 16.41 2.45 -11.69
CA THR A 441 17.12 1.19 -11.40
C THR A 441 18.40 1.45 -10.60
N ALA A 442 19.20 2.43 -11.02
CA ALA A 442 20.43 2.78 -10.30
C ALA A 442 20.15 3.20 -8.84
N LYS A 443 19.09 3.99 -8.60
CA LYS A 443 18.67 4.40 -7.25
C LYS A 443 18.18 3.24 -6.40
N LEU A 444 17.48 2.27 -6.99
CA LEU A 444 17.04 1.06 -6.30
C LEU A 444 18.23 0.17 -5.90
N ILE A 445 19.21 0.01 -6.80
CA ILE A 445 20.47 -0.74 -6.52
C ILE A 445 21.24 -0.07 -5.38
N GLU A 446 21.42 1.26 -5.42
CA GLU A 446 22.09 2.03 -4.36
C GLU A 446 21.44 1.79 -2.98
N ARG A 447 20.13 1.56 -2.94
CA ARG A 447 19.37 1.29 -1.71
C ARG A 447 19.23 -0.19 -1.35
N GLY A 448 19.88 -1.08 -2.11
CA GLY A 448 19.88 -2.53 -1.84
C GLY A 448 18.59 -3.25 -2.25
N TYR A 449 17.77 -2.66 -3.14
CA TYR A 449 16.55 -3.30 -3.60
C TYR A 449 16.75 -4.32 -4.72
N GLU A 450 17.91 -4.40 -5.35
CA GLU A 450 18.20 -5.43 -6.36
C GLU A 450 18.05 -6.84 -5.77
N GLU A 451 18.65 -7.07 -4.60
CA GLU A 451 18.55 -8.34 -3.89
C GLU A 451 17.09 -8.63 -3.46
N VAL A 452 16.36 -7.61 -2.99
CA VAL A 452 14.95 -7.74 -2.61
C VAL A 452 14.10 -8.16 -3.79
N MET A 453 14.23 -7.49 -4.95
CA MET A 453 13.50 -7.83 -6.17
C MET A 453 13.79 -9.26 -6.61
N HIS A 454 15.05 -9.72 -6.47
CA HIS A 454 15.41 -11.10 -6.75
C HIS A 454 14.65 -12.10 -5.87
N TYR A 455 14.66 -11.92 -4.54
CA TYR A 455 13.94 -12.80 -3.62
C TYR A 455 12.42 -12.77 -3.79
N GLU A 456 11.86 -11.62 -4.12
CA GLU A 456 10.44 -11.44 -4.38
C GLU A 456 10.03 -11.82 -5.79
N MET A 457 10.98 -12.18 -6.66
CA MET A 457 10.78 -12.52 -8.08
C MET A 457 10.08 -11.39 -8.85
N ARG A 458 10.47 -10.15 -8.58
CA ARG A 458 10.00 -8.93 -9.23
C ARG A 458 11.03 -8.43 -10.24
N LEU A 459 10.54 -7.76 -11.27
CA LEU A 459 11.39 -7.18 -12.30
C LEU A 459 11.90 -5.79 -11.88
N MET A 460 13.17 -5.51 -12.17
CA MET A 460 13.71 -4.15 -12.07
C MET A 460 13.10 -3.23 -13.14
N PRO A 461 13.05 -1.89 -12.93
CA PRO A 461 12.45 -0.98 -13.90
C PRO A 461 12.97 -1.11 -15.33
N THR A 462 14.27 -1.33 -15.52
CA THR A 462 14.87 -1.57 -16.85
C THR A 462 14.43 -2.88 -17.53
N GLU A 463 13.93 -3.84 -16.77
CA GLU A 463 13.39 -5.09 -17.28
C GLU A 463 11.90 -4.96 -17.61
N GLN A 464 11.18 -4.18 -16.77
CA GLN A 464 9.75 -3.94 -16.91
C GLN A 464 9.42 -2.90 -17.98
N TRP A 465 10.18 -1.81 -18.05
CA TRP A 465 9.99 -0.68 -18.96
C TRP A 465 11.13 -0.60 -19.97
N LYS A 466 11.05 -1.44 -20.99
CA LYS A 466 11.99 -1.37 -22.12
C LYS A 466 11.68 -0.15 -22.97
N ALA A 467 12.73 0.65 -23.27
CA ALA A 467 12.64 1.86 -24.06
C ALA A 467 12.16 1.59 -25.51
#